data_110736864cf784aab9c17a491d076348
#
_entry.id   110736864cf784aab9c17a491d076348
#
_cell.length_a   1.000
_cell.length_b   1.000
_cell.length_c   1.000
_cell.angle_alpha   90.00
_cell.angle_beta   90.00
_cell.angle_gamma   90.00
#
_symmetry.space_group_name_H-M   'P 1'
#
loop_
_entity.id
_entity.type
_entity.pdbx_description
1 polymer ?
#
loop_
_entity_poly.entity_id
_entity_poly.type
_entity_poly.pdbx_seq_one_letter_code
_entity_poly.pdbx_strand_id
1 'polypeptide(L)'
;MIHQYKNNGYNIVLDVNSSSVHVVDDIVYDIIPLYEDNDTEEIVKKLGDRYKEEDILEACAEIEELKREEALFTEDIYEDYIDKFTKEKEQSGIVKAMCLHIAHDCNLACKYCFAEEGEYHGRRALMSAEVGKKALDFLVANSGKRRNLEVDFFGGEPLM
;
A
#
# COMPACT_ATOMS: atom_id res chain seq x y z
N MET A 1 9.14 9.30 2.05
CA MET A 1 9.09 8.88 0.60
C MET A 1 8.03 9.71 -0.11
N ILE A 2 8.43 10.42 -1.16
CA ILE A 2 7.50 11.22 -1.97
C ILE A 2 7.16 10.49 -3.26
N HIS A 3 5.87 10.46 -3.61
CA HIS A 3 5.38 9.94 -4.87
C HIS A 3 4.60 11.02 -5.61
N GLN A 4 4.97 11.30 -6.87
CA GLN A 4 4.30 12.33 -7.66
C GLN A 4 3.80 11.77 -8.98
N TYR A 5 2.62 12.26 -9.41
CA TYR A 5 1.98 11.84 -10.67
C TYR A 5 0.98 12.89 -11.16
N LYS A 6 0.61 12.79 -12.44
CA LYS A 6 -0.43 13.63 -13.04
C LYS A 6 -1.70 12.84 -13.29
N ASN A 7 -2.84 13.36 -12.86
CA ASN A 7 -4.14 12.73 -13.07
C ASN A 7 -5.21 13.79 -13.36
N ASN A 8 -6.02 13.59 -14.40
CA ASN A 8 -7.12 14.47 -14.80
C ASN A 8 -6.73 15.97 -14.90
N GLY A 9 -5.50 16.26 -15.33
CA GLY A 9 -4.99 17.63 -15.46
C GLY A 9 -4.45 18.25 -14.17
N TYR A 10 -4.42 17.52 -13.07
CA TYR A 10 -3.84 17.95 -11.81
C TYR A 10 -2.47 17.31 -11.58
N ASN A 11 -1.54 18.09 -11.03
CA ASN A 11 -0.29 17.58 -10.49
C ASN A 11 -0.54 17.17 -9.04
N ILE A 12 -0.27 15.92 -8.70
CA ILE A 12 -0.52 15.36 -7.38
C ILE A 12 0.82 14.91 -6.77
N VAL A 13 1.02 15.30 -5.53
CA VAL A 13 2.17 14.90 -4.70
C VAL A 13 1.63 14.20 -3.46
N LEU A 14 2.07 12.97 -3.24
CA LEU A 14 1.73 12.16 -2.07
C LEU A 14 2.97 11.98 -1.22
N ASP A 15 2.91 12.38 0.03
CA ASP A 15 3.88 11.95 1.04
C ASP A 15 3.38 10.64 1.69
N VAL A 16 4.09 9.56 1.41
CA VAL A 16 3.70 8.21 1.87
C VAL A 16 3.76 8.10 3.39
N ASN A 17 4.69 8.77 4.04
CA ASN A 17 4.90 8.65 5.48
C ASN A 17 3.85 9.41 6.30
N SER A 18 3.50 10.64 5.90
CA SER A 18 2.40 11.40 6.53
C SER A 18 1.02 11.03 5.99
N SER A 19 0.96 10.35 4.83
CA SER A 19 -0.26 10.11 4.05
C SER A 19 -0.93 11.40 3.52
N SER A 20 -0.22 12.51 3.49
CA SER A 20 -0.71 13.78 2.96
C SER A 20 -0.72 13.78 1.44
N VAL A 21 -1.78 14.35 0.88
CA VAL A 21 -1.96 14.48 -0.59
C VAL A 21 -2.10 15.95 -0.94
N HIS A 22 -1.21 16.45 -1.79
CA HIS A 22 -1.21 17.84 -2.24
C HIS A 22 -1.52 17.92 -3.73
N VAL A 23 -2.36 18.87 -4.11
CA VAL A 23 -2.52 19.31 -5.51
C VAL A 23 -1.67 20.55 -5.67
N VAL A 24 -0.69 20.48 -6.55
CA VAL A 24 0.33 21.52 -6.73
C VAL A 24 0.34 22.06 -8.14
N ASP A 25 0.90 23.22 -8.34
CA ASP A 25 1.16 23.78 -9.65
C ASP A 25 2.39 23.14 -10.35
N ASP A 26 2.68 23.58 -11.56
CA ASP A 26 3.78 23.00 -12.35
C ASP A 26 5.15 23.32 -11.74
N ILE A 27 5.31 24.47 -11.09
CA ILE A 27 6.60 24.88 -10.54
C ILE A 27 6.94 24.04 -9.30
N VAL A 28 6.01 23.88 -8.37
CA VAL A 28 6.18 22.99 -7.21
C VAL A 28 6.40 21.54 -7.66
N TYR A 29 5.63 21.07 -8.64
CA TYR A 29 5.78 19.73 -9.19
C TYR A 29 7.18 19.45 -9.76
N ASP A 30 7.79 20.43 -10.43
CA ASP A 30 9.15 20.33 -10.99
C ASP A 30 10.25 20.51 -9.92
N ILE A 31 9.97 21.19 -8.81
CA ILE A 31 10.89 21.37 -7.69
C ILE A 31 10.99 20.09 -6.84
N ILE A 32 9.88 19.40 -6.58
CA ILE A 32 9.81 18.20 -5.69
C ILE A 32 10.96 17.20 -5.93
N PRO A 33 11.25 16.74 -7.17
CA PRO A 33 12.32 15.75 -7.38
C PRO A 33 13.73 16.30 -7.21
N LEU A 34 13.88 17.60 -7.04
CA LEU A 34 15.18 18.27 -6.85
C LEU A 34 15.42 18.65 -5.39
N TYR A 35 14.37 18.72 -4.59
CA TYR A 35 14.36 19.41 -3.31
C TYR A 35 15.25 18.75 -2.24
N GLU A 36 15.32 17.43 -2.18
CA GLU A 36 16.14 16.73 -1.16
C GLU A 36 17.63 16.75 -1.47
N ASP A 37 18.00 16.80 -2.75
CA ASP A 37 19.39 16.66 -3.19
C ASP A 37 20.07 18.00 -3.53
N ASN A 38 19.34 19.12 -3.52
CA ASN A 38 19.84 20.42 -3.95
C ASN A 38 19.42 21.54 -3.00
N ASP A 39 20.28 22.50 -2.84
CA ASP A 39 19.91 23.76 -2.17
C ASP A 39 19.08 24.67 -3.10
N THR A 40 18.50 25.71 -2.53
CA THR A 40 17.62 26.64 -3.25
C THR A 40 18.33 27.33 -4.42
N GLU A 41 19.62 27.65 -4.29
CA GLU A 41 20.40 28.29 -5.36
C GLU A 41 20.60 27.35 -6.55
N GLU A 42 20.84 26.07 -6.29
CA GLU A 42 20.95 25.04 -7.31
C GLU A 42 19.61 24.77 -8.02
N ILE A 43 18.49 24.78 -7.28
CA ILE A 43 17.14 24.66 -7.84
C ILE A 43 16.84 25.83 -8.78
N VAL A 44 17.13 27.08 -8.35
CA VAL A 44 16.99 28.27 -9.18
C VAL A 44 17.81 28.14 -10.46
N LYS A 45 19.06 27.69 -10.36
CA LYS A 45 19.94 27.49 -11.53
C LYS A 45 19.41 26.41 -12.49
N LYS A 46 18.79 25.36 -11.99
CA LYS A 46 18.25 24.24 -12.80
C LYS A 46 16.93 24.59 -13.48
N LEU A 47 16.11 25.40 -12.85
CA LEU A 47 14.75 25.73 -13.32
C LEU A 47 14.61 27.15 -13.87
N GLY A 48 15.63 27.99 -13.78
CA GLY A 48 15.61 29.40 -14.18
C GLY A 48 15.35 29.64 -15.67
N ASP A 49 15.54 28.65 -16.55
CA ASP A 49 15.16 28.74 -17.96
C ASP A 49 13.63 28.61 -18.19
N ARG A 50 12.91 28.08 -17.19
CA ARG A 50 11.45 27.78 -17.28
C ARG A 50 10.60 28.68 -16.39
N TYR A 51 11.13 29.10 -15.24
CA TYR A 51 10.42 29.86 -14.23
C TYR A 51 11.25 31.07 -13.80
N LYS A 52 10.58 32.09 -13.27
CA LYS A 52 11.29 33.23 -12.68
C LYS A 52 11.88 32.85 -11.32
N GLU A 53 13.01 33.43 -10.99
CA GLU A 53 13.68 33.21 -9.72
C GLU A 53 12.76 33.49 -8.51
N GLU A 54 11.98 34.59 -8.57
CA GLU A 54 11.04 34.95 -7.50
C GLU A 54 10.01 33.85 -7.24
N ASP A 55 9.44 33.27 -8.31
CA ASP A 55 8.43 32.22 -8.25
C ASP A 55 9.04 30.89 -7.69
N ILE A 56 10.30 30.58 -8.07
CA ILE A 56 11.02 29.41 -7.52
C ILE A 56 11.28 29.56 -6.02
N LEU A 57 11.70 30.76 -5.60
CA LEU A 57 11.96 31.05 -4.19
C LEU A 57 10.70 30.95 -3.33
N GLU A 58 9.57 31.48 -3.83
CA GLU A 58 8.27 31.38 -3.18
C GLU A 58 7.84 29.92 -3.03
N ALA A 59 7.90 29.13 -4.10
CA ALA A 59 7.57 27.71 -4.09
C ALA A 59 8.47 26.90 -3.14
N CYS A 60 9.78 27.18 -3.09
CA CYS A 60 10.69 26.55 -2.13
C CYS A 60 10.32 26.89 -0.68
N ALA A 61 9.88 28.12 -0.42
CA ALA A 61 9.46 28.54 0.92
C ALA A 61 8.16 27.84 1.35
N GLU A 62 7.20 27.65 0.44
CA GLU A 62 5.98 26.88 0.69
C GLU A 62 6.29 25.40 1.00
N ILE A 63 7.20 24.79 0.23
CA ILE A 63 7.64 23.40 0.49
C ILE A 63 8.29 23.29 1.87
N GLU A 64 9.13 24.25 2.26
CA GLU A 64 9.78 24.26 3.57
C GLU A 64 8.76 24.43 4.71
N GLU A 65 7.69 25.18 4.49
CA GLU A 65 6.60 25.32 5.46
C GLU A 65 5.86 23.97 5.63
N LEU A 66 5.49 23.32 4.53
CA LEU A 66 4.84 21.99 4.57
C LEU A 66 5.74 20.94 5.22
N LYS A 67 7.04 21.01 5.02
CA LYS A 67 8.00 20.12 5.67
C LYS A 67 8.05 20.35 7.18
N ARG A 68 8.05 21.62 7.63
CA ARG A 68 8.00 21.98 9.05
C ARG A 68 6.71 21.56 9.72
N GLU A 69 5.59 21.52 8.98
CA GLU A 69 4.29 21.06 9.43
C GLU A 69 4.12 19.52 9.39
N GLU A 70 5.18 18.79 9.05
CA GLU A 70 5.18 17.33 8.88
C GLU A 70 4.14 16.85 7.86
N ALA A 71 3.84 17.67 6.84
CA ALA A 71 2.90 17.38 5.77
C ALA A 71 3.58 17.00 4.45
N LEU A 72 4.91 17.25 4.32
CA LEU A 72 5.69 16.93 3.13
C LEU A 72 7.14 16.62 3.54
N PHE A 73 7.79 15.68 2.84
CA PHE A 73 9.14 15.17 3.15
C PHE A 73 9.29 14.66 4.60
N THR A 74 8.26 13.96 5.07
CA THR A 74 8.17 13.42 6.42
C THR A 74 9.12 12.22 6.60
N GLU A 75 9.76 12.12 7.75
CA GLU A 75 10.59 10.97 8.11
C GLU A 75 9.77 9.70 8.30
N ASP A 76 10.34 8.55 7.93
CA ASP A 76 9.72 7.25 8.20
C ASP A 76 10.05 6.79 9.62
N ILE A 77 9.17 7.14 10.55
CA ILE A 77 9.29 6.76 11.96
C ILE A 77 9.08 5.26 12.21
N TYR A 78 8.59 4.51 11.22
CA TYR A 78 8.28 3.07 11.34
C TYR A 78 9.35 2.17 10.74
N GLU A 79 10.34 2.68 10.02
CA GLU A 79 11.36 1.88 9.33
C GLU A 79 12.06 0.90 10.29
N ASP A 80 12.59 1.41 11.40
CA ASP A 80 13.24 0.60 12.43
C ASP A 80 12.29 -0.41 13.09
N TYR A 81 11.02 -0.04 13.23
CA TYR A 81 10.01 -0.90 13.84
C TYR A 81 9.61 -2.05 12.92
N ILE A 82 9.41 -1.75 11.64
CA ILE A 82 9.04 -2.75 10.61
C ILE A 82 10.17 -3.77 10.47
N ASP A 83 11.42 -3.33 10.44
CA ASP A 83 12.59 -4.21 10.35
C ASP A 83 12.68 -5.19 11.51
N LYS A 84 12.48 -4.71 12.75
CA LYS A 84 12.45 -5.56 13.94
C LYS A 84 11.29 -6.55 13.89
N PHE A 85 10.10 -6.06 13.58
CA PHE A 85 8.88 -6.87 13.52
C PHE A 85 8.95 -7.93 12.43
N THR A 86 9.50 -7.60 11.26
CA THR A 86 9.66 -8.53 10.14
C THR A 86 10.66 -9.63 10.48
N LYS A 87 11.83 -9.28 11.04
CA LYS A 87 12.84 -10.24 11.46
C LYS A 87 12.33 -11.20 12.54
N GLU A 88 11.60 -10.69 13.53
CA GLU A 88 10.99 -11.53 14.58
C GLU A 88 9.93 -12.47 14.01
N LYS A 89 9.11 -11.98 13.06
CA LYS A 89 8.05 -12.76 12.43
C LYS A 89 8.59 -13.83 11.50
N GLU A 90 9.60 -13.51 10.70
CA GLU A 90 10.28 -14.48 9.83
C GLU A 90 10.94 -15.61 10.62
N GLN A 91 11.55 -15.29 11.78
CA GLN A 91 12.14 -16.29 12.66
C GLN A 91 11.11 -17.15 13.37
N SER A 92 9.91 -16.63 13.62
CA SER A 92 8.88 -17.38 14.34
C SER A 92 8.20 -18.45 13.50
N GLY A 93 8.04 -18.22 12.20
CA GLY A 93 7.31 -19.12 11.29
C GLY A 93 5.89 -19.51 11.75
N ILE A 94 5.33 -18.81 12.75
CA ILE A 94 4.09 -19.19 13.42
C ILE A 94 2.88 -18.67 12.68
N VAL A 95 2.06 -19.59 12.18
CA VAL A 95 0.79 -19.30 11.52
C VAL A 95 -0.33 -19.16 12.55
N LYS A 96 -1.11 -18.08 12.47
CA LYS A 96 -2.27 -17.83 13.34
C LYS A 96 -3.60 -18.11 12.67
N ALA A 97 -3.71 -17.75 11.42
CA ALA A 97 -4.96 -17.73 10.68
C ALA A 97 -4.79 -18.33 9.28
N MET A 98 -5.87 -18.86 8.73
CA MET A 98 -5.93 -19.43 7.38
C MET A 98 -7.27 -19.12 6.76
N CYS A 99 -7.25 -18.63 5.52
CA CYS A 99 -8.44 -18.52 4.71
C CYS A 99 -8.49 -19.72 3.74
N LEU A 100 -9.53 -20.51 3.80
CA LEU A 100 -9.76 -21.66 2.92
C LEU A 100 -10.76 -21.28 1.84
N HIS A 101 -10.32 -21.22 0.61
CA HIS A 101 -11.17 -20.98 -0.55
C HIS A 101 -11.89 -22.29 -0.94
N ILE A 102 -12.99 -22.59 -0.24
CA ILE A 102 -13.65 -23.90 -0.30
C ILE A 102 -14.60 -24.08 -1.47
N ALA A 103 -15.08 -22.97 -2.06
CA ALA A 103 -16.03 -23.03 -3.17
C ALA A 103 -15.65 -22.06 -4.30
N HIS A 104 -15.28 -22.60 -5.45
CA HIS A 104 -15.26 -21.91 -6.74
C HIS A 104 -16.61 -22.13 -7.46
N ASP A 105 -17.68 -21.92 -6.75
CA ASP A 105 -19.05 -22.01 -7.23
C ASP A 105 -19.97 -21.15 -6.37
N CYS A 106 -21.10 -20.71 -6.93
CA CYS A 106 -22.04 -19.86 -6.22
C CYS A 106 -23.46 -20.04 -6.79
N ASN A 107 -24.43 -20.04 -5.92
CA ASN A 107 -25.87 -20.06 -6.30
C ASN A 107 -26.49 -18.65 -6.27
N LEU A 108 -25.70 -17.62 -6.11
CA LEU A 108 -26.10 -16.20 -6.14
C LEU A 108 -25.57 -15.52 -7.40
N ALA A 109 -26.23 -14.43 -7.81
CA ALA A 109 -25.84 -13.60 -8.95
C ALA A 109 -25.75 -12.12 -8.52
N CYS A 110 -24.84 -11.82 -7.61
CA CYS A 110 -24.66 -10.47 -7.06
C CYS A 110 -24.07 -9.53 -8.12
N LYS A 111 -24.74 -8.42 -8.41
CA LYS A 111 -24.29 -7.45 -9.43
C LYS A 111 -22.92 -6.81 -9.15
N TYR A 112 -22.46 -6.85 -7.93
CA TYR A 112 -21.17 -6.33 -7.47
C TYR A 112 -20.14 -7.43 -7.23
N CYS A 113 -20.38 -8.65 -7.70
CA CYS A 113 -19.50 -9.79 -7.45
C CYS A 113 -18.18 -9.61 -8.20
N PHE A 114 -17.08 -9.56 -7.47
CA PHE A 114 -15.73 -9.51 -8.05
C PHE A 114 -15.22 -10.89 -8.50
N ALA A 115 -15.93 -11.95 -8.10
CA ALA A 115 -15.55 -13.34 -8.29
C ALA A 115 -16.30 -14.02 -9.46
N GLU A 116 -16.97 -13.26 -10.32
CA GLU A 116 -17.73 -13.80 -11.48
C GLU A 116 -18.62 -14.98 -11.12
N GLU A 117 -19.55 -14.76 -10.20
CA GLU A 117 -20.44 -15.79 -9.66
C GLU A 117 -19.69 -16.97 -9.01
N GLY A 118 -18.52 -16.71 -8.47
CA GLY A 118 -17.68 -17.66 -7.75
C GLY A 118 -16.67 -18.42 -8.59
N GLU A 119 -16.62 -18.21 -9.90
CA GLU A 119 -15.70 -18.94 -10.79
C GLU A 119 -14.27 -18.42 -10.75
N TYR A 120 -14.02 -17.16 -10.35
CA TYR A 120 -12.69 -16.53 -10.24
C TYR A 120 -11.83 -16.71 -11.50
N HIS A 121 -12.42 -16.48 -12.68
CA HIS A 121 -11.80 -16.69 -14.01
C HIS A 121 -11.31 -18.14 -14.26
N GLY A 122 -11.82 -19.10 -13.50
CA GLY A 122 -11.44 -20.50 -13.57
C GLY A 122 -12.61 -21.43 -13.91
N ARG A 123 -12.62 -22.58 -13.30
CA ARG A 123 -13.71 -23.56 -13.40
C ARG A 123 -14.45 -23.67 -12.08
N ARG A 124 -15.73 -23.98 -12.14
CA ARG A 124 -16.50 -24.36 -10.96
C ARG A 124 -15.92 -25.60 -10.30
N ALA A 125 -15.64 -25.52 -9.02
CA ALA A 125 -15.06 -26.58 -8.23
C ALA A 125 -15.32 -26.37 -6.74
N LEU A 126 -15.39 -27.46 -6.00
CA LEU A 126 -15.43 -27.44 -4.54
C LEU A 126 -14.14 -28.06 -3.99
N MET A 127 -13.65 -27.52 -2.87
CA MET A 127 -12.52 -28.11 -2.17
C MET A 127 -12.93 -29.48 -1.59
N SER A 128 -12.11 -30.49 -1.80
CA SER A 128 -12.39 -31.80 -1.18
C SER A 128 -12.14 -31.75 0.33
N ALA A 129 -12.88 -32.53 1.09
CA ALA A 129 -12.69 -32.66 2.54
C ALA A 129 -11.26 -33.09 2.90
N GLU A 130 -10.61 -33.87 2.05
CA GLU A 130 -9.22 -34.30 2.24
C GLU A 130 -8.26 -33.11 2.18
N VAL A 131 -8.42 -32.20 1.20
CA VAL A 131 -7.59 -31.01 1.07
C VAL A 131 -7.84 -30.07 2.27
N GLY A 132 -9.09 -29.87 2.67
CA GLY A 132 -9.44 -29.05 3.83
C GLY A 132 -8.80 -29.59 5.12
N LYS A 133 -8.85 -30.91 5.35
CA LYS A 133 -8.21 -31.55 6.52
C LYS A 133 -6.69 -31.35 6.50
N LYS A 134 -6.03 -31.56 5.36
CA LYS A 134 -4.57 -31.31 5.24
C LYS A 134 -4.21 -29.85 5.50
N ALA A 135 -5.03 -28.90 5.07
CA ALA A 135 -4.84 -27.50 5.35
C ALA A 135 -4.95 -27.17 6.86
N LEU A 136 -5.94 -27.77 7.54
CA LEU A 136 -6.07 -27.63 9.00
C LEU A 136 -4.91 -28.29 9.75
N ASP A 137 -4.46 -29.45 9.31
CA ASP A 137 -3.27 -30.13 9.89
C ASP A 137 -2.02 -29.25 9.73
N PHE A 138 -1.86 -28.61 8.56
CA PHE A 138 -0.78 -27.64 8.34
C PHE A 138 -0.88 -26.45 9.30
N LEU A 139 -2.08 -25.84 9.44
CA LEU A 139 -2.30 -24.73 10.36
C LEU A 139 -1.91 -25.10 11.80
N VAL A 140 -2.38 -26.24 12.29
CA VAL A 140 -2.08 -26.72 13.63
C VAL A 140 -0.59 -26.99 13.80
N ALA A 141 0.04 -27.68 12.85
CA ALA A 141 1.46 -28.03 12.91
C ALA A 141 2.38 -26.80 12.92
N ASN A 142 1.95 -25.69 12.29
CA ASN A 142 2.73 -24.46 12.16
C ASN A 142 2.27 -23.34 13.10
N SER A 143 1.37 -23.59 14.04
CA SER A 143 0.83 -22.56 14.94
C SER A 143 1.60 -22.41 16.26
N GLY A 144 2.62 -23.22 16.51
CA GLY A 144 3.43 -23.19 17.70
C GLY A 144 2.61 -23.49 18.97
N LYS A 145 2.65 -22.58 19.94
CA LYS A 145 1.91 -22.72 21.23
C LYS A 145 0.61 -21.90 21.27
N ARG A 146 0.10 -21.45 20.11
CA ARG A 146 -1.14 -20.66 20.08
C ARG A 146 -2.33 -21.51 20.50
N ARG A 147 -3.16 -20.96 21.39
CA ARG A 147 -4.38 -21.65 21.88
C ARG A 147 -5.57 -21.42 20.96
N ASN A 148 -5.62 -20.28 20.29
CA ASN A 148 -6.71 -19.89 19.39
C ASN A 148 -6.15 -19.72 17.99
N LEU A 149 -6.77 -20.41 17.05
CA LEU A 149 -6.50 -20.33 15.62
C LEU A 149 -7.74 -19.85 14.90
N GLU A 150 -7.57 -19.17 13.79
CA GLU A 150 -8.66 -18.61 12.99
C GLU A 150 -8.69 -19.32 11.64
N VAL A 151 -9.89 -19.72 11.21
CA VAL A 151 -10.11 -20.31 9.90
C VAL A 151 -11.33 -19.66 9.27
N ASP A 152 -11.11 -18.99 8.16
CA ASP A 152 -12.17 -18.40 7.36
C ASP A 152 -12.50 -19.33 6.19
N PHE A 153 -13.77 -19.67 6.03
CA PHE A 153 -14.26 -20.37 4.85
C PHE A 153 -14.73 -19.33 3.84
N PHE A 154 -14.09 -19.33 2.70
CA PHE A 154 -14.28 -18.33 1.65
C PHE A 154 -14.62 -18.97 0.30
N GLY A 155 -15.06 -18.15 -0.64
CA GLY A 155 -15.33 -18.60 -2.01
C GLY A 155 -16.49 -17.85 -2.65
N GLY A 156 -17.18 -18.50 -3.60
CA GLY A 156 -18.41 -17.99 -4.16
C GLY A 156 -19.51 -18.00 -3.09
N GLU A 157 -20.10 -19.17 -2.79
CA GLU A 157 -20.97 -19.37 -1.63
C GLU A 157 -20.43 -20.56 -0.81
N PRO A 158 -19.77 -20.30 0.33
CA PRO A 158 -19.12 -21.36 1.11
C PRO A 158 -20.07 -22.42 1.68
N LEU A 159 -21.37 -22.13 1.76
CA LEU A 159 -22.38 -23.06 2.31
C LEU A 159 -23.11 -23.90 1.25
N MET A 160 -22.68 -23.84 0.00
CA MET A 160 -23.20 -24.67 -1.09
C MET A 160 -22.94 -26.15 -0.88
#